data_e68092c87babbe23e0c2c439040fd061
#
_entry.id   e68092c87babbe23e0c2c439040fd061
#
_cell.length_a   1.000
_cell.length_b   1.000
_cell.length_c   1.000
_cell.angle_alpha   90.00
_cell.angle_beta   90.00
_cell.angle_gamma   90.00
#
_symmetry.space_group_name_H-M   'P 1'
#
loop_
_entity.id
_entity.type
_entity.pdbx_description
1 polymer ?
#
loop_
_entity_poly.entity_id
_entity_poly.type
_entity_poly.pdbx_seq_one_letter_code
_entity_poly.pdbx_strand_id
1 'polypeptide(L)'
;MKRSALSHFLGEHIEFFRQYRQTFETTGAVAPSSRFLARALTRPLQQHAGHCRVLEVGPGTGAVTRRIARLLKPDDRFDLVELNASFAGVLRHKFVADPDFHRVANRSEIHQCPIQEFAAPEPYDFIVSGLPLNNFPAEMVREIFDVFFRLLAPGGVLSYFEYMYMRPLRKVVSNRAGRARLGALETVLHEYLGQHRFRRDWVFVNVPPAWVQHLRRG
;
A
#
# COMPACT_ATOMS: atom_id res chain seq x y z
N MET A 1 11.38 -27.90 -8.17
CA MET A 1 11.23 -27.02 -9.35
C MET A 1 10.36 -25.79 -9.15
N LYS A 2 9.34 -25.74 -8.28
CA LYS A 2 8.48 -24.56 -8.07
C LYS A 2 9.16 -23.38 -7.32
N ARG A 3 10.17 -23.62 -6.47
CA ARG A 3 10.89 -22.56 -5.73
C ARG A 3 11.78 -21.68 -6.61
N SER A 4 12.38 -22.21 -7.67
CA SER A 4 13.28 -21.43 -8.54
C SER A 4 12.53 -20.48 -9.48
N ALA A 5 11.34 -20.86 -9.96
CA ALA A 5 10.50 -20.00 -10.78
C ALA A 5 9.93 -18.84 -9.97
N LEU A 6 9.55 -19.08 -8.72
CA LEU A 6 9.05 -18.05 -7.80
C LEU A 6 10.15 -17.04 -7.43
N SER A 7 11.40 -17.51 -7.20
CA SER A 7 12.52 -16.62 -6.88
C SER A 7 12.95 -15.76 -8.09
N HIS A 8 12.87 -16.28 -9.31
CA HIS A 8 13.17 -15.52 -10.52
C HIS A 8 12.07 -14.48 -10.79
N PHE A 9 10.81 -14.87 -10.65
CA PHE A 9 9.65 -13.99 -10.78
C PHE A 9 9.69 -12.85 -9.72
N LEU A 10 9.98 -13.18 -8.46
CA LEU A 10 10.16 -12.20 -7.39
C LEU A 10 11.36 -11.27 -7.66
N GLY A 11 12.46 -11.78 -8.19
CA GLY A 11 13.63 -10.97 -8.53
C GLY A 11 13.34 -9.92 -9.60
N GLU A 12 12.64 -10.28 -10.66
CA GLU A 12 12.21 -9.35 -11.72
C GLU A 12 11.25 -8.28 -11.18
N HIS A 13 10.37 -8.64 -10.26
CA HIS A 13 9.42 -7.71 -9.67
C HIS A 13 10.05 -6.79 -8.63
N ILE A 14 11.03 -7.27 -7.85
CA ILE A 14 11.84 -6.45 -6.95
C ILE A 14 12.62 -5.41 -7.74
N GLU A 15 13.25 -5.80 -8.86
CA GLU A 15 13.98 -4.89 -9.74
C GLU A 15 13.04 -3.85 -10.38
N PHE A 16 11.87 -4.28 -10.85
CA PHE A 16 10.84 -3.38 -11.37
C PHE A 16 10.37 -2.36 -10.31
N PHE A 17 10.17 -2.82 -9.07
CA PHE A 17 9.80 -1.95 -7.95
C PHE A 17 10.90 -0.93 -7.64
N ARG A 18 12.17 -1.37 -7.69
CA ARG A 18 13.35 -0.53 -7.46
C ARG A 18 13.51 0.51 -8.57
N GLN A 19 13.42 0.11 -9.83
CA GLN A 19 13.51 1.01 -10.99
C GLN A 19 12.34 1.98 -11.04
N TYR A 20 11.12 1.53 -10.76
CA TYR A 20 9.96 2.39 -10.69
C TYR A 20 10.15 3.51 -9.65
N ARG A 21 10.61 3.17 -8.45
CA ARG A 21 10.86 4.17 -7.40
C ARG A 21 12.03 5.10 -7.70
N GLN A 22 13.12 4.60 -8.25
CA GLN A 22 14.25 5.45 -8.68
C GLN A 22 13.82 6.45 -9.76
N THR A 23 13.04 6.02 -10.74
CA THR A 23 12.49 6.91 -11.78
C THR A 23 11.55 7.97 -11.17
N PHE A 24 10.79 7.60 -10.16
CA PHE A 24 9.89 8.52 -9.45
C PHE A 24 10.65 9.55 -8.58
N GLU A 25 11.73 9.15 -7.94
CA GLU A 25 12.57 10.04 -7.13
C GLU A 25 13.35 11.03 -7.98
N THR A 26 13.83 10.58 -9.15
CA THR A 26 14.64 11.43 -10.06
C THR A 26 13.80 12.39 -10.89
N THR A 27 12.53 12.07 -11.16
CA THR A 27 11.64 12.94 -11.93
C THR A 27 10.91 13.99 -11.09
N GLY A 28 11.06 13.96 -9.75
CA GLY A 28 10.37 14.89 -8.85
C GLY A 28 8.83 14.79 -8.93
N ALA A 29 8.32 13.77 -9.65
CA ALA A 29 6.93 13.69 -10.07
C ALA A 29 5.97 13.17 -8.99
N VAL A 30 6.48 12.73 -7.83
CA VAL A 30 5.64 12.35 -6.69
C VAL A 30 6.14 13.02 -5.43
N ALA A 31 5.47 14.10 -5.09
CA ALA A 31 5.52 14.59 -3.72
C ALA A 31 5.15 13.44 -2.76
N PRO A 32 5.79 13.32 -1.57
CA PRO A 32 5.36 12.40 -0.53
C PRO A 32 3.85 12.50 -0.39
N SER A 33 3.16 11.37 -0.18
CA SER A 33 1.71 11.33 -0.06
C SER A 33 1.21 12.55 0.70
N SER A 34 0.41 13.38 0.05
CA SER A 34 -0.02 14.64 0.67
C SER A 34 -0.73 14.35 1.99
N ARG A 35 -0.72 15.32 2.92
CA ARG A 35 -1.48 15.21 4.17
C ARG A 35 -2.95 14.85 3.95
N PHE A 36 -3.49 15.21 2.80
CA PHE A 36 -4.88 14.92 2.41
C PHE A 36 -5.05 13.47 1.98
N LEU A 37 -4.08 12.91 1.23
CA LEU A 37 -4.07 11.49 0.86
C LEU A 37 -3.88 10.62 2.10
N ALA A 38 -2.94 10.95 2.98
CA ALA A 38 -2.75 10.26 4.24
C ALA A 38 -4.02 10.28 5.12
N ARG A 39 -4.72 11.43 5.18
CA ARG A 39 -6.00 11.54 5.91
C ARG A 39 -7.08 10.66 5.29
N ALA A 40 -7.20 10.62 3.97
CA ALA A 40 -8.19 9.79 3.30
C ALA A 40 -7.89 8.30 3.52
N LEU A 41 -6.64 7.84 3.33
CA LEU A 41 -6.22 6.46 3.55
C LEU A 41 -6.49 5.97 4.98
N THR A 42 -6.32 6.83 5.97
CA THR A 42 -6.47 6.47 7.38
C THR A 42 -7.85 6.78 7.96
N ARG A 43 -8.83 7.16 7.13
CA ARG A 43 -10.17 7.53 7.60
C ARG A 43 -10.88 6.41 8.36
N PRO A 44 -10.89 5.14 7.90
CA PRO A 44 -11.51 4.06 8.68
C PRO A 44 -10.85 3.87 10.05
N LEU A 45 -9.52 3.92 10.12
CA LEU A 45 -8.77 3.86 11.37
C LEU A 45 -9.14 5.01 12.32
N GLN A 46 -9.26 6.23 11.80
CA GLN A 46 -9.64 7.41 12.60
C GLN A 46 -11.04 7.27 13.22
N GLN A 47 -11.94 6.55 12.57
CA GLN A 47 -13.33 6.35 13.01
C GLN A 47 -13.49 5.13 13.93
N HIS A 48 -12.43 4.35 14.12
CA HIS A 48 -12.46 3.13 14.93
C HIS A 48 -12.36 3.45 16.43
N ALA A 49 -13.26 2.88 17.23
CA ALA A 49 -13.31 3.13 18.67
C ALA A 49 -12.47 2.14 19.49
N GLY A 50 -12.41 0.87 19.10
CA GLY A 50 -11.71 -0.21 19.80
C GLY A 50 -10.19 -0.20 19.68
N HIS A 51 -9.54 -1.24 20.23
CA HIS A 51 -8.14 -1.57 19.93
C HIS A 51 -8.05 -2.17 18.55
N CYS A 52 -6.91 -2.03 17.90
CA CYS A 52 -6.73 -2.58 16.57
C CYS A 52 -5.29 -2.95 16.24
N ARG A 53 -5.14 -3.83 15.27
CA ARG A 53 -3.87 -4.14 14.62
C ARG A 53 -3.85 -3.50 13.24
N VAL A 54 -2.82 -2.72 12.96
CA VAL A 54 -2.66 -1.99 11.70
C VAL A 54 -1.44 -2.51 10.96
N LEU A 55 -1.58 -2.76 9.67
CA LEU A 55 -0.49 -3.04 8.75
C LEU A 55 -0.38 -1.93 7.72
N GLU A 56 0.80 -1.34 7.58
CA GLU A 56 1.12 -0.46 6.46
C GLU A 56 2.03 -1.16 5.47
N VAL A 57 1.65 -1.19 4.19
CA VAL A 57 2.42 -1.84 3.13
C VAL A 57 2.93 -0.81 2.14
N GLY A 58 4.25 -0.75 1.98
CA GLY A 58 4.94 0.24 1.16
C GLY A 58 4.91 1.65 1.78
N PRO A 59 5.31 1.81 3.06
CA PRO A 59 5.32 3.10 3.76
C PRO A 59 6.27 4.14 3.13
N GLY A 60 7.28 3.68 2.41
CA GLY A 60 8.28 4.56 1.79
C GLY A 60 9.00 5.40 2.82
N THR A 61 8.97 6.72 2.64
CA THR A 61 9.57 7.67 3.59
C THR A 61 8.70 7.98 4.82
N GLY A 62 7.53 7.33 4.97
CA GLY A 62 6.70 7.41 6.17
C GLY A 62 5.71 8.57 6.23
N ALA A 63 5.25 9.08 5.09
CA ALA A 63 4.26 10.17 5.08
C ALA A 63 2.89 9.73 5.64
N VAL A 64 2.43 8.52 5.27
CA VAL A 64 1.19 7.93 5.79
C VAL A 64 1.44 7.33 7.18
N THR A 65 2.60 6.71 7.40
CA THR A 65 3.07 6.19 8.70
C THR A 65 2.92 7.22 9.82
N ARG A 66 3.36 8.48 9.59
CA ARG A 66 3.20 9.58 10.55
C ARG A 66 1.75 9.78 10.95
N ARG A 67 0.84 9.71 9.99
CA ARG A 67 -0.58 9.88 10.27
C ARG A 67 -1.15 8.69 11.04
N ILE A 68 -0.77 7.45 10.68
CA ILE A 68 -1.14 6.25 11.42
C ILE A 68 -0.63 6.38 12.86
N ALA A 69 0.66 6.65 13.07
CA ALA A 69 1.27 6.79 14.38
C ALA A 69 0.53 7.77 15.30
N ARG A 70 0.02 8.89 14.75
CA ARG A 70 -0.78 9.87 15.50
C ARG A 70 -2.18 9.38 15.88
N LEU A 71 -2.72 8.39 15.16
CA LEU A 71 -4.06 7.83 15.40
C LEU A 71 -4.04 6.64 16.35
N LEU A 72 -2.91 5.93 16.44
CA LEU A 72 -2.78 4.74 17.25
C LEU A 72 -2.95 5.05 18.75
N LYS A 73 -3.72 4.20 19.42
CA LYS A 73 -3.97 4.18 20.86
C LYS A 73 -2.91 3.35 21.58
N PRO A 74 -2.81 3.41 22.92
CA PRO A 74 -1.76 2.72 23.69
C PRO A 74 -1.66 1.21 23.42
N ASP A 75 -2.78 0.52 23.23
CA ASP A 75 -2.83 -0.95 23.09
C ASP A 75 -2.87 -1.43 21.63
N ASP A 76 -2.86 -0.50 20.66
CA ASP A 76 -2.81 -0.86 19.25
C ASP A 76 -1.45 -1.45 18.86
N ARG A 77 -1.42 -2.30 17.83
CA ARG A 77 -0.21 -2.86 17.22
C ARG A 77 -0.04 -2.35 15.80
N PHE A 78 1.21 -2.14 15.40
CA PHE A 78 1.51 -1.53 14.11
C PHE A 78 2.69 -2.21 13.43
N ASP A 79 2.41 -2.87 12.32
CA ASP A 79 3.43 -3.49 11.49
C ASP A 79 3.59 -2.72 10.18
N LEU A 80 4.84 -2.61 9.70
CA LEU A 80 5.20 -1.96 8.45
C LEU A 80 5.96 -2.96 7.58
N VAL A 81 5.52 -3.16 6.35
CA VAL A 81 6.22 -3.98 5.36
C VAL A 81 6.79 -3.09 4.27
N GLU A 82 8.11 -3.01 4.20
CA GLU A 82 8.85 -2.19 3.21
C GLU A 82 9.94 -3.03 2.54
N LEU A 83 9.86 -3.16 1.23
CA LEU A 83 10.81 -3.95 0.45
C LEU A 83 12.16 -3.25 0.29
N ASN A 84 12.17 -1.92 0.18
CA ASN A 84 13.36 -1.13 -0.09
C ASN A 84 14.16 -0.92 1.19
N ALA A 85 15.40 -1.44 1.22
CA ALA A 85 16.30 -1.33 2.38
C ALA A 85 16.59 0.12 2.79
N SER A 86 16.74 1.04 1.82
CA SER A 86 17.01 2.46 2.11
C SER A 86 15.82 3.10 2.81
N PHE A 87 14.58 2.84 2.37
CA PHE A 87 13.38 3.35 3.03
C PHE A 87 13.16 2.70 4.40
N ALA A 88 13.39 1.39 4.52
CA ALA A 88 13.36 0.73 5.82
C ALA A 88 14.37 1.35 6.80
N GLY A 89 15.57 1.72 6.32
CA GLY A 89 16.56 2.45 7.09
C GLY A 89 16.08 3.84 7.53
N VAL A 90 15.48 4.61 6.61
CA VAL A 90 14.87 5.93 6.92
C VAL A 90 13.77 5.80 7.98
N LEU A 91 12.92 4.78 7.86
CA LEU A 91 11.86 4.53 8.84
C LEU A 91 12.44 4.20 10.22
N ARG A 92 13.40 3.26 10.29
CA ARG A 92 14.07 2.91 11.57
C ARG A 92 14.66 4.14 12.24
N HIS A 93 15.35 5.01 11.48
CA HIS A 93 15.87 6.27 12.01
C HIS A 93 14.73 7.17 12.54
N LYS A 94 13.60 7.29 11.83
CA LYS A 94 12.45 8.09 12.30
C LYS A 94 11.82 7.53 13.56
N PHE A 95 11.72 6.22 13.71
CA PHE A 95 11.21 5.61 14.95
C PHE A 95 12.10 5.90 16.17
N VAL A 96 13.37 6.23 15.96
CA VAL A 96 14.29 6.68 17.03
C VAL A 96 14.21 8.19 17.25
N ALA A 97 14.24 9.00 16.17
CA ALA A 97 14.53 10.44 16.24
C ALA A 97 13.28 11.35 16.14
N ASP A 98 12.19 10.88 15.54
CA ASP A 98 11.00 11.70 15.30
C ASP A 98 9.94 11.45 16.39
N PRO A 99 9.47 12.48 17.11
CA PRO A 99 8.52 12.32 18.23
C PRO A 99 7.22 11.59 17.85
N ASP A 100 6.67 11.80 16.66
CA ASP A 100 5.44 11.14 16.21
C ASP A 100 5.61 9.63 16.06
N PHE A 101 6.78 9.20 15.57
CA PHE A 101 7.12 7.78 15.37
C PHE A 101 7.57 7.15 16.71
N HIS A 102 8.39 7.84 17.45
CA HIS A 102 8.96 7.35 18.72
C HIS A 102 7.85 6.96 19.73
N ARG A 103 6.77 7.72 19.80
CA ARG A 103 5.63 7.43 20.71
C ARG A 103 4.98 6.06 20.50
N VAL A 104 5.18 5.44 19.34
CA VAL A 104 4.62 4.13 18.98
C VAL A 104 5.69 3.07 18.75
N ALA A 105 6.97 3.39 18.94
CA ALA A 105 8.10 2.53 18.58
C ALA A 105 8.07 1.17 19.30
N ASN A 106 7.66 1.13 20.57
CA ASN A 106 7.61 -0.09 21.39
C ASN A 106 6.50 -1.08 20.98
N ARG A 107 5.61 -0.68 20.06
CA ARG A 107 4.50 -1.49 19.56
C ARG A 107 4.42 -1.53 18.04
N SER A 108 5.52 -1.14 17.40
CA SER A 108 5.67 -1.12 15.93
C SER A 108 6.84 -1.99 15.51
N GLU A 109 6.66 -2.72 14.40
CA GLU A 109 7.71 -3.53 13.81
C GLU A 109 7.87 -3.25 12.32
N ILE A 110 9.12 -3.17 11.84
CA ILE A 110 9.44 -2.93 10.42
C ILE A 110 10.00 -4.22 9.83
N HIS A 111 9.23 -4.82 8.93
CA HIS A 111 9.58 -6.02 8.20
C HIS A 111 10.12 -5.65 6.82
N GLN A 112 11.37 -6.00 6.55
CA GLN A 112 12.01 -5.73 5.27
C GLN A 112 11.89 -6.96 4.35
N CYS A 113 10.73 -7.11 3.73
CA CYS A 113 10.43 -8.23 2.83
C CYS A 113 9.36 -7.83 1.80
N PRO A 114 9.18 -8.63 0.72
CA PRO A 114 7.99 -8.50 -0.13
C PRO A 114 6.74 -8.86 0.67
N ILE A 115 5.61 -8.20 0.37
CA ILE A 115 4.34 -8.49 1.07
C ILE A 115 3.87 -9.93 0.86
N GLN A 116 4.23 -10.55 -0.26
CA GLN A 116 3.89 -11.95 -0.56
C GLN A 116 4.56 -12.96 0.39
N GLU A 117 5.72 -12.60 0.93
CA GLU A 117 6.49 -13.42 1.88
C GLU A 117 6.17 -13.09 3.34
N PHE A 118 5.44 -12.00 3.57
CA PHE A 118 5.08 -11.58 4.91
C PHE A 118 4.01 -12.50 5.51
N ALA A 119 4.30 -13.00 6.71
CA ALA A 119 3.38 -13.80 7.51
C ALA A 119 3.16 -13.12 8.87
N ALA A 120 1.91 -12.95 9.25
CA ALA A 120 1.54 -12.37 10.53
C ALA A 120 1.02 -13.47 11.47
N PRO A 121 1.33 -13.40 12.78
CA PRO A 121 0.80 -14.35 13.76
C PRO A 121 -0.70 -14.21 13.98
N GLU A 122 -1.23 -13.00 13.78
CA GLU A 122 -2.63 -12.66 13.96
C GLU A 122 -3.12 -11.74 12.83
N PRO A 123 -4.42 -11.74 12.50
CA PRO A 123 -4.96 -10.90 11.44
C PRO A 123 -4.98 -9.41 11.83
N TYR A 124 -5.13 -8.55 10.82
CA TYR A 124 -5.20 -7.10 10.95
C TYR A 124 -6.61 -6.57 10.80
N ASP A 125 -6.96 -5.58 11.61
CA ASP A 125 -8.22 -4.83 11.46
C ASP A 125 -8.13 -3.82 10.32
N PHE A 126 -6.94 -3.25 10.10
CA PHE A 126 -6.69 -2.29 9.04
C PHE A 126 -5.40 -2.61 8.29
N ILE A 127 -5.50 -2.65 6.96
CA ILE A 127 -4.35 -2.63 6.05
C ILE A 127 -4.39 -1.32 5.27
N VAL A 128 -3.30 -0.55 5.32
CA VAL A 128 -3.11 0.68 4.56
C VAL A 128 -2.00 0.44 3.54
N SER A 129 -2.33 0.50 2.25
CA SER A 129 -1.36 0.26 1.18
C SER A 129 -0.94 1.55 0.50
N GLY A 130 0.37 1.82 0.56
CA GLY A 130 1.06 2.85 -0.21
C GLY A 130 1.60 2.35 -1.56
N LEU A 131 1.25 1.12 -1.95
CA LEU A 131 1.75 0.52 -3.19
C LEU A 131 1.09 1.15 -4.41
N PRO A 132 1.87 1.46 -5.47
CA PRO A 132 1.35 2.00 -6.73
C PRO A 132 0.76 0.89 -7.62
N LEU A 133 -0.32 0.24 -7.18
CA LEU A 133 -0.90 -0.96 -7.79
C LEU A 133 -1.21 -0.81 -9.29
N ASN A 134 -1.51 0.42 -9.75
CA ASN A 134 -1.74 0.71 -11.17
C ASN A 134 -0.52 0.51 -12.08
N ASN A 135 0.66 0.31 -11.50
CA ASN A 135 1.90 0.15 -12.27
C ASN A 135 2.37 -1.31 -12.33
N PHE A 136 1.72 -2.20 -11.59
CA PHE A 136 2.09 -3.61 -11.54
C PHE A 136 1.36 -4.44 -12.59
N PRO A 137 1.92 -5.60 -12.98
CA PRO A 137 1.21 -6.60 -13.76
C PRO A 137 -0.06 -7.07 -13.03
N ALA A 138 -1.10 -7.45 -13.78
CA ALA A 138 -2.39 -7.88 -13.24
C ALA A 138 -2.25 -9.07 -12.27
N GLU A 139 -1.40 -10.03 -12.63
CA GLU A 139 -1.12 -11.22 -11.83
C GLU A 139 -0.53 -10.85 -10.46
N MET A 140 0.44 -9.94 -10.43
CA MET A 140 1.03 -9.44 -9.19
C MET A 140 -0.01 -8.69 -8.34
N VAL A 141 -0.86 -7.89 -8.96
CA VAL A 141 -1.92 -7.17 -8.23
C VAL A 141 -2.89 -8.16 -7.61
N ARG A 142 -3.27 -9.22 -8.32
CA ARG A 142 -4.10 -10.30 -7.77
C ARG A 142 -3.45 -10.96 -6.56
N GLU A 143 -2.20 -11.37 -6.68
CA GLU A 143 -1.44 -11.96 -5.57
C GLU A 143 -1.39 -11.03 -4.33
N ILE A 144 -1.13 -9.75 -4.54
CA ILE A 144 -1.09 -8.76 -3.46
C ILE A 144 -2.46 -8.63 -2.78
N PHE A 145 -3.55 -8.58 -3.54
CA PHE A 145 -4.90 -8.54 -2.97
C PHE A 145 -5.23 -9.83 -2.21
N ASP A 146 -4.88 -11.01 -2.75
CA ASP A 146 -5.08 -12.28 -2.07
C ASP A 146 -4.34 -12.31 -0.71
N VAL A 147 -3.12 -11.78 -0.68
CA VAL A 147 -2.36 -11.63 0.57
C VAL A 147 -3.06 -10.66 1.52
N PHE A 148 -3.50 -9.50 1.05
CA PHE A 148 -4.22 -8.53 1.88
C PHE A 148 -5.47 -9.15 2.50
N PHE A 149 -6.30 -9.81 1.70
CA PHE A 149 -7.52 -10.43 2.19
C PHE A 149 -7.27 -11.62 3.11
N ARG A 150 -6.16 -12.34 2.95
CA ARG A 150 -5.73 -13.38 3.90
C ARG A 150 -5.31 -12.79 5.25
N LEU A 151 -4.59 -11.66 5.23
CA LEU A 151 -4.08 -10.98 6.42
C LEU A 151 -5.13 -10.18 7.18
N LEU A 152 -6.22 -9.76 6.54
CA LEU A 152 -7.31 -9.04 7.21
C LEU A 152 -8.12 -9.94 8.14
N ALA A 153 -8.54 -9.41 9.28
CA ALA A 153 -9.57 -10.01 10.11
C ALA A 153 -10.94 -10.00 9.38
N PRO A 154 -11.90 -10.88 9.75
CA PRO A 154 -13.29 -10.73 9.34
C PRO A 154 -13.80 -9.31 9.68
N GLY A 155 -14.41 -8.62 8.73
CA GLY A 155 -14.81 -7.22 8.88
C GLY A 155 -13.68 -6.19 8.78
N GLY A 156 -12.43 -6.63 8.70
CA GLY A 156 -11.25 -5.76 8.55
C GLY A 156 -11.25 -4.98 7.24
N VAL A 157 -10.54 -3.86 7.22
CA VAL A 157 -10.58 -2.88 6.13
C VAL A 157 -9.21 -2.71 5.46
N LEU A 158 -9.19 -2.86 4.14
CA LEU A 158 -8.09 -2.46 3.26
C LEU A 158 -8.36 -1.04 2.73
N SER A 159 -7.38 -0.15 2.87
CA SER A 159 -7.37 1.18 2.25
C SER A 159 -6.18 1.30 1.30
N TYR A 160 -6.42 1.61 0.04
CA TYR A 160 -5.37 1.87 -0.94
C TYR A 160 -5.75 3.00 -1.87
N PHE A 161 -4.79 3.54 -2.62
CA PHE A 161 -5.05 4.66 -3.52
C PHE A 161 -4.74 4.33 -4.99
N GLU A 162 -5.39 5.07 -5.88
CA GLU A 162 -5.18 5.05 -7.32
C GLU A 162 -5.11 6.50 -7.83
N TYR A 163 -4.08 6.81 -8.64
CA TYR A 163 -4.05 8.13 -9.28
C TYR A 163 -5.12 8.23 -10.38
N MET A 164 -5.88 9.33 -10.32
CA MET A 164 -6.86 9.66 -11.36
C MET A 164 -6.15 9.91 -12.69
N TYR A 165 -6.85 9.60 -13.78
CA TYR A 165 -6.42 9.89 -15.16
C TYR A 165 -5.17 9.14 -15.65
N MET A 166 -4.42 8.45 -14.81
CA MET A 166 -3.24 7.71 -15.26
C MET A 166 -3.60 6.55 -16.20
N ARG A 167 -4.70 5.85 -15.95
CA ARG A 167 -5.15 4.73 -16.80
C ARG A 167 -5.68 5.20 -18.16
N PRO A 168 -6.64 6.17 -18.25
CA PRO A 168 -7.10 6.67 -19.53
C PRO A 168 -5.96 7.24 -20.39
N LEU A 169 -5.07 8.03 -19.78
CA LEU A 169 -3.93 8.61 -20.47
C LEU A 169 -2.99 7.54 -21.03
N ARG A 170 -2.68 6.50 -20.23
CA ARG A 170 -1.88 5.36 -20.69
C ARG A 170 -2.57 4.55 -21.79
N LYS A 171 -3.89 4.37 -21.77
CA LYS A 171 -4.63 3.69 -22.84
C LYS A 171 -4.48 4.38 -24.19
N VAL A 172 -4.48 5.71 -24.21
CA VAL A 172 -4.35 6.51 -25.44
C VAL A 172 -2.95 6.37 -26.05
N VAL A 173 -1.91 6.33 -25.21
CA VAL A 173 -0.50 6.32 -25.66
C VAL A 173 0.05 4.90 -25.84
N SER A 174 -0.66 3.86 -25.36
CA SER A 174 -0.18 2.47 -25.37
C SER A 174 -0.45 1.76 -26.70
N ASN A 175 0.49 0.90 -27.09
CA ASN A 175 0.32 -0.06 -28.16
C ASN A 175 -0.72 -1.17 -27.78
N ARG A 176 -0.97 -2.10 -28.70
CA ARG A 176 -1.95 -3.19 -28.49
C ARG A 176 -1.66 -4.03 -27.23
N ALA A 177 -0.39 -4.38 -27.00
CA ALA A 177 0.03 -5.15 -25.84
C ALA A 177 -0.17 -4.38 -24.53
N GLY A 178 0.17 -3.07 -24.50
CA GLY A 178 -0.06 -2.21 -23.34
C GLY A 178 -1.54 -2.05 -23.00
N ARG A 179 -2.42 -1.94 -24.01
CA ARG A 179 -3.88 -1.91 -23.78
C ARG A 179 -4.41 -3.22 -23.20
N ALA A 180 -3.91 -4.37 -23.66
CA ALA A 180 -4.29 -5.67 -23.13
C ALA A 180 -3.89 -5.81 -21.64
N ARG A 181 -2.66 -5.38 -21.28
CA ARG A 181 -2.20 -5.35 -19.87
C ARG A 181 -3.07 -4.46 -19.00
N LEU A 182 -3.42 -3.27 -19.46
CA LEU A 182 -4.31 -2.36 -18.72
C LEU A 182 -5.72 -2.96 -18.54
N GLY A 183 -6.25 -3.63 -19.57
CA GLY A 183 -7.54 -4.33 -19.49
C GLY A 183 -7.52 -5.46 -18.47
N ALA A 184 -6.46 -6.29 -18.46
CA ALA A 184 -6.30 -7.36 -17.46
C ALA A 184 -6.26 -6.79 -16.03
N LEU A 185 -5.51 -5.71 -15.81
CA LEU A 185 -5.46 -5.04 -14.51
C LEU A 185 -6.84 -4.48 -14.09
N GLU A 186 -7.55 -3.86 -15.01
CA GLU A 186 -8.91 -3.35 -14.74
C GLU A 186 -9.85 -4.48 -14.32
N THR A 187 -9.77 -5.63 -14.98
CA THR A 187 -10.58 -6.81 -14.61
C THR A 187 -10.31 -7.25 -13.18
N VAL A 188 -9.04 -7.40 -12.80
CA VAL A 188 -8.66 -7.78 -11.43
C VAL A 188 -9.19 -6.76 -10.42
N LEU A 189 -8.97 -5.47 -10.66
CA LEU A 189 -9.44 -4.43 -9.74
C LEU A 189 -10.96 -4.35 -9.64
N HIS A 190 -11.69 -4.52 -10.77
CA HIS A 190 -13.15 -4.55 -10.76
C HIS A 190 -13.70 -5.71 -9.95
N GLU A 191 -13.07 -6.88 -10.00
CA GLU A 191 -13.46 -8.05 -9.22
C GLU A 191 -13.45 -7.74 -7.71
N TYR A 192 -12.31 -7.27 -7.17
CA TYR A 192 -12.21 -6.93 -5.75
C TYR A 192 -13.06 -5.71 -5.36
N LEU A 193 -13.11 -4.70 -6.21
CA LEU A 193 -13.93 -3.52 -5.96
C LEU A 193 -15.42 -3.83 -5.95
N GLY A 194 -15.87 -4.70 -6.87
CA GLY A 194 -17.29 -5.10 -6.96
C GLY A 194 -17.76 -5.89 -5.76
N GLN A 195 -16.88 -6.74 -5.20
CA GLN A 195 -17.24 -7.62 -4.07
C GLN A 195 -17.07 -6.96 -2.69
N HIS A 196 -16.07 -6.08 -2.53
CA HIS A 196 -15.58 -5.68 -1.21
C HIS A 196 -15.62 -4.18 -0.94
N ARG A 197 -15.74 -3.33 -1.99
CA ARG A 197 -15.71 -1.88 -1.80
C ARG A 197 -16.97 -1.36 -1.14
N PHE A 198 -16.80 -0.73 0.02
CA PHE A 198 -17.90 -0.05 0.71
C PHE A 198 -17.79 1.49 0.64
N ARG A 199 -16.58 2.03 0.28
CA ARG A 199 -16.36 3.48 0.22
C ARG A 199 -15.29 3.86 -0.78
N ARG A 200 -15.44 5.05 -1.39
CA ARG A 200 -14.42 5.74 -2.19
C ARG A 200 -14.32 7.19 -1.73
N ASP A 201 -13.11 7.65 -1.48
CA ASP A 201 -12.80 9.05 -1.21
C ASP A 201 -12.05 9.69 -2.38
N TRP A 202 -12.32 10.98 -2.62
CA TRP A 202 -11.71 11.77 -3.69
C TRP A 202 -10.69 12.74 -3.08
N VAL A 203 -9.47 12.75 -3.60
CA VAL A 203 -8.38 13.62 -3.12
C VAL A 203 -7.88 14.46 -4.30
N PHE A 204 -8.59 15.54 -4.61
CA PHE A 204 -8.26 16.43 -5.72
C PHE A 204 -7.03 17.30 -5.49
N VAL A 205 -6.75 17.64 -4.23
CA VAL A 205 -5.59 18.46 -3.84
C VAL A 205 -4.27 17.69 -3.80
N ASN A 206 -4.30 16.41 -4.10
CA ASN A 206 -3.08 15.62 -4.32
C ASN A 206 -2.59 15.82 -5.75
N VAL A 207 -1.28 15.79 -5.96
CA VAL A 207 -0.67 15.93 -7.29
C VAL A 207 0.11 14.66 -7.62
N PRO A 208 -0.38 13.84 -8.58
CA PRO A 208 -1.66 13.93 -9.28
C PRO A 208 -2.86 13.63 -8.35
N PRO A 209 -4.09 14.07 -8.72
CA PRO A 209 -5.29 13.72 -7.97
C PRO A 209 -5.47 12.20 -7.82
N ALA A 210 -6.04 11.77 -6.71
CA ALA A 210 -6.16 10.35 -6.38
C ALA A 210 -7.56 9.97 -5.88
N TRP A 211 -7.95 8.73 -6.14
CA TRP A 211 -9.02 8.05 -5.43
C TRP A 211 -8.42 7.21 -4.30
N VAL A 212 -9.10 7.18 -3.16
CA VAL A 212 -8.83 6.20 -2.11
C VAL A 212 -10.00 5.23 -2.07
N GLN A 213 -9.67 3.95 -2.22
CA GLN A 213 -10.64 2.86 -2.16
C GLN A 213 -10.56 2.23 -0.77
N HIS A 214 -11.74 1.94 -0.20
CA HIS A 214 -11.85 1.21 1.06
C HIS A 214 -12.65 -0.06 0.82
N LEU A 215 -12.01 -1.21 1.04
CA LEU A 215 -12.58 -2.54 0.86
C LEU A 215 -12.71 -3.19 2.23
N ARG A 216 -13.76 -4.00 2.42
CA ARG A 216 -13.98 -4.74 3.65
C ARG A 216 -13.96 -6.23 3.37
N ARG A 217 -13.27 -6.99 4.22
CA ARG A 217 -13.37 -8.44 4.22
C ARG A 217 -14.71 -8.84 4.84
N GLY A 218 -15.49 -9.63 4.10
CA GLY A 218 -16.72 -10.25 4.61
C GLY A 218 -16.45 -11.27 5.72
#